data_2885bc5d2e6bca5725e6bfe0bf58fb64
#
_entry.id   2885bc5d2e6bca5725e6bfe0bf58fb64
#
_cell.length_a   1.000
_cell.length_b   1.000
_cell.length_c   1.000
_cell.angle_alpha   90.00
_cell.angle_beta   90.00
_cell.angle_gamma   90.00
#
_symmetry.space_group_name_H-M   'P 1'
#
loop_
_entity.id
_entity.type
_entity.pdbx_description
1 polymer ?
#
loop_
_entity_poly.entity_id
_entity_poly.type
_entity_poly.pdbx_seq_one_letter_code
_entity_poly.pdbx_strand_id
1 'polypeptide(L)'
;MPKRFLCAMFCFLFLLCPLPAAAAQSEQTTDVLAIANGIIAWKKSDNGAPADGYLINDKYLLLAGTTPGDWYPIALGRLCIPDNNAAYLAVLKDQVEKRYREPGKLSAAKATEWHRISLAILAMGGDPTNFGTDANGEPINLIADGTYNRGRTTPLGRQGINGWIWGLITLDSLRYPVPDDAYYTREDIIEEILCCQLSDGGFALSGEVSDPDITAMALQALAPYYDSDTLYRYTRKITGETEEKTVRQITEEALSCLSALQLPSGDFKSWGTQNVESTDQVVVALCCLGIDPLSDPRFIKDGNTLLDGILRYRMPDGGFVHSFTYDPDNPTSLPDRSNTMASEQTLYTMAALWRQQNGMRTLYDFRPEQTAAPEQTAFTEEDCRTVDALPQKLTTEQYVLVVTLADKLQKSPDFAQKEHYAAKLADAKAQIEQVQAQIDELNQTIEEKLYPFENITLRDKKTIDEIVERYKALSEYDREKILHYEDVVKSKTKVDNTLRAILIAIGLTLFCALLALILVHRIKKRRHRRENELAALAAQYQDEDDD
;
A
#
# COMPACT_ATOMS: atom_id res chain seq x y z
N MET A 1 -79.35 14.77 -47.13
CA MET A 1 -78.67 15.14 -45.85
C MET A 1 -78.11 13.92 -45.13
N PRO A 2 -77.29 13.02 -45.69
CA PRO A 2 -76.53 12.12 -44.81
C PRO A 2 -75.04 12.11 -44.99
N LYS A 3 -74.43 12.90 -45.93
CA LYS A 3 -73.01 12.84 -46.20
C LYS A 3 -72.11 13.79 -45.34
N ARG A 4 -72.67 14.71 -44.60
CA ARG A 4 -71.96 15.62 -43.69
C ARG A 4 -71.78 15.08 -42.26
N PHE A 5 -72.50 14.08 -41.83
CA PHE A 5 -72.39 13.48 -40.51
C PHE A 5 -71.27 12.40 -40.47
N LEU A 6 -70.99 11.76 -41.61
CA LEU A 6 -69.93 10.72 -41.65
C LEU A 6 -68.55 11.29 -41.59
N CYS A 7 -68.33 12.51 -42.11
CA CYS A 7 -67.01 13.18 -42.08
C CYS A 7 -66.60 13.72 -40.71
N ALA A 8 -67.63 14.12 -39.90
CA ALA A 8 -67.39 14.58 -38.54
C ALA A 8 -67.06 13.43 -37.54
N MET A 9 -67.59 12.24 -37.81
CA MET A 9 -67.28 11.05 -36.99
C MET A 9 -65.92 10.44 -37.28
N PHE A 10 -65.40 10.57 -38.51
CA PHE A 10 -64.01 10.11 -38.84
C PHE A 10 -62.93 11.05 -38.31
N CYS A 11 -63.20 12.35 -38.19
CA CYS A 11 -62.24 13.29 -37.59
C CYS A 11 -62.17 13.16 -36.05
N PHE A 12 -63.18 12.65 -35.39
CA PHE A 12 -63.18 12.42 -33.92
C PHE A 12 -62.49 11.09 -33.51
N LEU A 13 -62.46 10.10 -34.45
CA LEU A 13 -61.75 8.84 -34.16
C LEU A 13 -60.22 8.93 -34.33
N PHE A 14 -59.68 9.94 -35.01
CA PHE A 14 -58.25 10.16 -35.15
C PHE A 14 -57.65 10.97 -33.97
N LEU A 15 -58.47 11.58 -33.10
CA LEU A 15 -58.03 12.35 -31.94
C LEU A 15 -57.92 11.51 -30.66
N LEU A 16 -58.19 10.18 -30.73
CA LEU A 16 -58.06 9.24 -29.59
C LEU A 16 -56.98 8.15 -29.80
N CYS A 17 -56.03 8.35 -30.74
CA CYS A 17 -54.80 7.59 -30.70
C CYS A 17 -53.99 8.13 -29.49
N PRO A 18 -53.68 7.30 -28.48
CA PRO A 18 -52.72 7.72 -27.49
C PRO A 18 -51.40 7.98 -28.22
N LEU A 19 -50.92 9.21 -28.19
CA LEU A 19 -49.52 9.50 -28.41
C LEU A 19 -48.73 8.50 -27.54
N PRO A 20 -47.72 7.78 -28.07
CA PRO A 20 -46.83 7.06 -27.22
C PRO A 20 -46.30 8.09 -26.21
N ALA A 21 -46.64 7.91 -24.94
CA ALA A 21 -45.94 8.59 -23.89
C ALA A 21 -44.46 8.23 -24.11
N ALA A 22 -43.68 9.19 -24.63
CA ALA A 22 -42.29 9.14 -24.44
C ALA A 22 -42.12 9.02 -22.92
N ALA A 23 -41.81 7.83 -22.46
CA ALA A 23 -41.33 7.62 -21.14
C ALA A 23 -40.09 8.55 -21.08
N ALA A 24 -40.25 9.69 -20.40
CA ALA A 24 -39.14 10.42 -19.90
C ALA A 24 -38.41 9.38 -19.03
N GLN A 25 -37.40 8.75 -19.60
CA GLN A 25 -36.33 8.18 -18.79
C GLN A 25 -35.84 9.37 -17.96
N SER A 26 -36.23 9.38 -16.69
CA SER A 26 -35.52 10.15 -15.70
C SER A 26 -34.09 9.64 -15.86
N GLU A 27 -33.19 10.45 -16.43
CA GLU A 27 -31.76 10.26 -16.28
C GLU A 27 -31.54 10.19 -14.76
N GLN A 28 -31.46 8.99 -14.25
CA GLN A 28 -31.00 8.72 -12.92
C GLN A 28 -29.50 8.98 -13.01
N THR A 29 -29.12 10.26 -12.81
CA THR A 29 -27.71 10.63 -12.65
C THR A 29 -27.18 9.77 -11.53
N THR A 30 -26.34 8.80 -11.87
CA THR A 30 -25.71 7.93 -10.88
C THR A 30 -24.93 8.83 -9.93
N ASP A 31 -25.30 8.80 -8.66
CA ASP A 31 -24.64 9.61 -7.64
C ASP A 31 -23.26 9.04 -7.35
N VAL A 32 -22.26 9.59 -8.05
CA VAL A 32 -20.85 9.22 -7.94
C VAL A 32 -20.33 9.40 -6.51
N LEU A 33 -20.83 10.42 -5.78
CA LEU A 33 -20.46 10.63 -4.36
C LEU A 33 -21.05 9.54 -3.46
N ALA A 34 -22.22 9.01 -3.75
CA ALA A 34 -22.77 7.88 -2.98
C ALA A 34 -21.91 6.62 -3.14
N ILE A 35 -21.34 6.39 -4.32
CA ILE A 35 -20.39 5.28 -4.54
C ILE A 35 -19.09 5.53 -3.74
N ALA A 36 -18.51 6.72 -3.86
CA ALA A 36 -17.31 7.10 -3.12
C ALA A 36 -17.48 6.98 -1.60
N ASN A 37 -18.61 7.47 -1.06
CA ASN A 37 -18.93 7.34 0.36
C ASN A 37 -19.10 5.88 0.80
N GLY A 38 -19.63 5.01 -0.05
CA GLY A 38 -19.69 3.57 0.19
C GLY A 38 -18.31 2.95 0.35
N ILE A 39 -17.38 3.28 -0.54
CA ILE A 39 -15.98 2.82 -0.46
C ILE A 39 -15.30 3.33 0.81
N ILE A 40 -15.47 4.61 1.14
CA ILE A 40 -14.90 5.20 2.36
C ILE A 40 -15.45 4.51 3.61
N ALA A 41 -16.77 4.25 3.66
CA ALA A 41 -17.40 3.56 4.78
C ALA A 41 -16.87 2.13 4.94
N TRP A 42 -16.74 1.40 3.82
CA TRP A 42 -16.10 0.09 3.81
C TRP A 42 -14.67 0.15 4.35
N LYS A 43 -13.83 1.09 3.85
CA LYS A 43 -12.43 1.18 4.28
C LYS A 43 -12.29 1.59 5.74
N LYS A 44 -13.17 2.44 6.26
CA LYS A 44 -13.24 2.74 7.70
C LYS A 44 -13.50 1.46 8.50
N SER A 45 -14.48 0.65 8.10
CA SER A 45 -14.79 -0.63 8.75
C SER A 45 -13.62 -1.60 8.69
N ASP A 46 -12.96 -1.73 7.54
CA ASP A 46 -11.78 -2.57 7.32
C ASP A 46 -10.60 -2.18 8.22
N ASN A 47 -10.40 -0.88 8.44
CA ASN A 47 -9.39 -0.34 9.34
C ASN A 47 -9.80 -0.29 10.82
N GLY A 48 -11.03 -0.63 11.16
CA GLY A 48 -11.57 -0.51 12.52
C GLY A 48 -11.81 0.94 12.96
N ALA A 49 -11.95 1.88 12.01
CA ALA A 49 -12.33 3.26 12.32
C ALA A 49 -13.83 3.37 12.62
N PRO A 50 -14.27 4.25 13.55
CA PRO A 50 -15.69 4.56 13.75
C PRO A 50 -16.31 5.14 12.47
N ALA A 51 -17.60 4.90 12.24
CA ALA A 51 -18.29 5.39 11.04
C ALA A 51 -18.25 6.93 10.93
N ASP A 52 -18.31 7.63 12.04
CA ASP A 52 -18.23 9.10 12.17
C ASP A 52 -16.78 9.63 12.35
N GLY A 53 -15.79 8.72 12.51
CA GLY A 53 -14.37 9.08 12.62
C GLY A 53 -13.69 9.34 11.29
N TYR A 54 -12.40 9.67 11.33
CA TYR A 54 -11.54 9.78 10.15
C TYR A 54 -11.19 8.39 9.58
N LEU A 55 -11.08 8.30 8.25
CA LEU A 55 -10.51 7.12 7.61
C LEU A 55 -9.01 7.01 7.94
N ILE A 56 -8.32 8.14 7.92
CA ILE A 56 -6.90 8.24 8.27
C ILE A 56 -6.78 8.30 9.81
N ASN A 57 -7.04 7.15 10.45
CA ASN A 57 -6.85 6.93 11.88
C ASN A 57 -5.42 6.47 12.19
N ASP A 58 -5.09 6.27 13.47
CA ASP A 58 -3.74 5.90 13.91
C ASP A 58 -3.21 4.61 13.24
N LYS A 59 -4.08 3.62 13.02
CA LYS A 59 -3.71 2.39 12.32
C LYS A 59 -3.42 2.65 10.84
N TYR A 60 -4.22 3.50 10.20
CA TYR A 60 -4.01 3.86 8.79
C TYR A 60 -2.72 4.68 8.60
N LEU A 61 -2.40 5.58 9.53
CA LEU A 61 -1.21 6.43 9.50
C LEU A 61 0.10 5.63 9.43
N LEU A 62 0.13 4.40 9.94
CA LEU A 62 1.29 3.51 9.83
C LEU A 62 1.58 3.08 8.37
N LEU A 63 0.63 3.25 7.47
CA LEU A 63 0.78 2.94 6.05
C LEU A 63 1.28 4.13 5.22
N ALA A 64 1.41 5.33 5.80
CA ALA A 64 1.85 6.52 5.08
C ALA A 64 3.21 6.30 4.39
N GLY A 65 3.31 6.66 3.11
CA GLY A 65 4.49 6.43 2.28
C GLY A 65 4.59 5.03 1.66
N THR A 66 3.53 4.22 1.79
CA THR A 66 3.41 2.91 1.12
C THR A 66 2.32 2.95 0.04
N THR A 67 2.35 1.99 -0.89
CA THR A 67 1.32 1.92 -1.94
C THR A 67 -0.10 1.86 -1.39
N PRO A 68 -0.45 0.97 -0.43
CA PRO A 68 -1.81 0.93 0.12
C PRO A 68 -2.14 2.11 1.04
N GLY A 69 -1.17 2.95 1.40
CA GLY A 69 -1.35 4.07 2.34
C GLY A 69 -1.52 5.44 1.70
N ASP A 70 -1.24 5.58 0.39
CA ASP A 70 -1.16 6.92 -0.22
C ASP A 70 -2.33 7.22 -1.18
N TRP A 71 -2.97 6.21 -1.80
CA TRP A 71 -4.02 6.45 -2.79
C TRP A 71 -5.35 6.91 -2.21
N TYR A 72 -5.75 6.40 -1.03
CA TYR A 72 -6.95 6.94 -0.33
C TYR A 72 -6.79 8.42 0.04
N PRO A 73 -5.67 8.87 0.65
CA PRO A 73 -5.40 10.29 0.85
C PRO A 73 -5.51 11.12 -0.43
N ILE A 74 -4.94 10.64 -1.56
CA ILE A 74 -5.08 11.31 -2.86
C ILE A 74 -6.57 11.48 -3.22
N ALA A 75 -7.34 10.42 -3.15
CA ALA A 75 -8.76 10.45 -3.50
C ALA A 75 -9.57 11.36 -2.56
N LEU A 76 -9.35 11.28 -1.23
CA LEU A 76 -10.02 12.12 -0.24
C LEU A 76 -9.76 13.61 -0.49
N GLY A 77 -8.49 13.98 -0.71
CA GLY A 77 -8.12 15.36 -1.02
C GLY A 77 -8.75 15.86 -2.32
N ARG A 78 -8.82 15.01 -3.36
CA ARG A 78 -9.42 15.37 -4.64
C ARG A 78 -10.95 15.41 -4.61
N LEU A 79 -11.60 14.67 -3.70
CA LEU A 79 -13.03 14.77 -3.38
C LEU A 79 -13.36 15.94 -2.43
N CYS A 80 -12.35 16.64 -1.94
CA CYS A 80 -12.51 17.69 -0.93
C CYS A 80 -13.18 17.18 0.37
N ILE A 81 -12.95 15.92 0.72
CA ILE A 81 -13.48 15.31 1.94
C ILE A 81 -12.47 15.56 3.07
N PRO A 82 -12.89 16.28 4.15
CA PRO A 82 -12.02 16.51 5.30
C PRO A 82 -11.65 15.20 6.00
N ASP A 83 -10.36 15.05 6.30
CA ASP A 83 -9.84 13.91 7.07
C ASP A 83 -8.60 14.35 7.88
N ASN A 84 -7.84 13.44 8.45
CA ASN A 84 -6.70 13.75 9.32
C ASN A 84 -5.43 14.10 8.52
N ASN A 85 -5.52 15.11 7.65
CA ASN A 85 -4.47 15.49 6.70
C ASN A 85 -3.16 15.90 7.41
N ALA A 86 -3.27 16.63 8.52
CA ALA A 86 -2.09 17.13 9.25
C ALA A 86 -1.27 15.97 9.85
N ALA A 87 -1.94 14.99 10.45
CA ALA A 87 -1.27 13.81 10.98
C ALA A 87 -0.66 12.95 9.88
N TYR A 88 -1.38 12.79 8.75
CA TYR A 88 -0.85 12.06 7.59
C TYR A 88 0.45 12.70 7.06
N LEU A 89 0.45 14.01 6.85
CA LEU A 89 1.64 14.73 6.38
C LEU A 89 2.79 14.66 7.38
N ALA A 90 2.52 14.72 8.68
CA ALA A 90 3.54 14.63 9.72
C ALA A 90 4.24 13.26 9.72
N VAL A 91 3.44 12.18 9.69
CA VAL A 91 3.97 10.81 9.64
C VAL A 91 4.69 10.55 8.33
N LEU A 92 4.10 10.96 7.20
CA LEU A 92 4.72 10.80 5.88
C LEU A 92 6.07 11.53 5.79
N LYS A 93 6.16 12.75 6.34
CA LYS A 93 7.41 13.52 6.38
C LYS A 93 8.49 12.78 7.17
N ASP A 94 8.16 12.26 8.35
CA ASP A 94 9.09 11.47 9.15
C ASP A 94 9.58 10.21 8.41
N GLN A 95 8.69 9.50 7.70
CA GLN A 95 9.07 8.34 6.87
C GLN A 95 9.96 8.74 5.69
N VAL A 96 9.67 9.85 5.02
CA VAL A 96 10.50 10.37 3.92
C VAL A 96 11.90 10.73 4.42
N GLU A 97 12.01 11.48 5.52
CA GLU A 97 13.30 11.85 6.12
C GLU A 97 14.13 10.63 6.52
N LYS A 98 13.51 9.61 7.14
CA LYS A 98 14.17 8.34 7.48
C LYS A 98 14.72 7.64 6.26
N ARG A 99 13.89 7.47 5.23
CA ARG A 99 14.31 6.80 3.98
C ARG A 99 15.37 7.59 3.21
N TYR A 100 15.38 8.93 3.30
CA TYR A 100 16.41 9.77 2.67
C TYR A 100 17.80 9.67 3.31
N ARG A 101 17.89 9.10 4.50
CA ARG A 101 19.18 8.75 5.14
C ARG A 101 19.79 7.46 4.60
N GLU A 102 18.98 6.64 3.94
CA GLU A 102 19.42 5.39 3.32
C GLU A 102 19.97 5.59 1.90
N PRO A 103 20.93 4.78 1.43
CA PRO A 103 21.57 4.95 0.11
C PRO A 103 20.58 4.94 -1.06
N GLY A 104 19.50 4.19 -0.96
CA GLY A 104 18.44 4.08 -1.98
C GLY A 104 17.38 5.15 -1.88
N LYS A 105 17.40 6.02 -0.88
CA LYS A 105 16.33 6.95 -0.55
C LYS A 105 14.97 6.22 -0.52
N LEU A 106 13.96 6.73 -1.25
CA LEU A 106 12.64 6.09 -1.30
C LEU A 106 12.64 4.75 -2.04
N SER A 107 13.48 4.60 -3.06
CA SER A 107 13.69 3.33 -3.77
C SER A 107 14.92 3.41 -4.68
N ALA A 108 15.75 2.39 -4.68
CA ALA A 108 16.89 2.30 -5.60
C ALA A 108 16.49 2.13 -7.07
N ALA A 109 15.28 1.61 -7.34
CA ALA A 109 14.82 1.28 -8.68
C ALA A 109 13.56 2.05 -9.13
N LYS A 110 12.62 2.30 -8.21
CA LYS A 110 11.27 2.76 -8.54
C LYS A 110 11.12 4.27 -8.38
N ALA A 111 11.16 5.02 -9.46
CA ALA A 111 10.86 6.46 -9.48
C ALA A 111 9.40 6.75 -9.05
N THR A 112 8.49 5.83 -9.32
CA THR A 112 7.07 5.95 -8.95
C THR A 112 6.81 6.10 -7.46
N GLU A 113 7.75 5.76 -6.57
CA GLU A 113 7.66 6.05 -5.14
C GLU A 113 7.64 7.56 -4.87
N TRP A 114 8.53 8.34 -5.54
CA TRP A 114 8.54 9.80 -5.46
C TRP A 114 7.25 10.40 -6.02
N HIS A 115 6.76 9.86 -7.13
CA HIS A 115 5.57 10.36 -7.81
C HIS A 115 4.33 10.20 -6.95
N ARG A 116 4.06 8.99 -6.45
CA ARG A 116 2.93 8.72 -5.57
C ARG A 116 2.96 9.57 -4.30
N ILE A 117 4.11 9.61 -3.63
CA ILE A 117 4.29 10.40 -2.39
C ILE A 117 4.08 11.88 -2.67
N SER A 118 4.61 12.43 -3.77
CA SER A 118 4.41 13.85 -4.14
C SER A 118 2.93 14.17 -4.37
N LEU A 119 2.20 13.30 -5.08
CA LEU A 119 0.76 13.49 -5.31
C LEU A 119 -0.04 13.39 -4.02
N ALA A 120 0.33 12.49 -3.10
CA ALA A 120 -0.31 12.38 -1.80
C ALA A 120 -0.06 13.62 -0.92
N ILE A 121 1.17 14.15 -0.93
CA ILE A 121 1.51 15.40 -0.23
C ILE A 121 0.64 16.55 -0.76
N LEU A 122 0.54 16.71 -2.08
CA LEU A 122 -0.28 17.75 -2.70
C LEU A 122 -1.75 17.60 -2.34
N ALA A 123 -2.29 16.39 -2.41
CA ALA A 123 -3.69 16.11 -2.09
C ALA A 123 -4.04 16.44 -0.63
N MET A 124 -3.08 16.28 0.28
CA MET A 124 -3.23 16.59 1.69
C MET A 124 -2.87 18.04 2.06
N GLY A 125 -2.48 18.86 1.06
CA GLY A 125 -2.19 20.29 1.24
C GLY A 125 -0.75 20.61 1.65
N GLY A 126 0.19 19.67 1.44
CA GLY A 126 1.63 19.88 1.65
C GLY A 126 2.38 20.35 0.41
N ASP A 127 3.68 20.58 0.56
CA ASP A 127 4.59 21.01 -0.52
C ASP A 127 5.68 19.94 -0.77
N PRO A 128 5.63 19.20 -1.89
CA PRO A 128 6.63 18.18 -2.21
C PRO A 128 7.98 18.75 -2.68
N THR A 129 8.08 20.07 -2.92
CA THR A 129 9.36 20.72 -3.27
C THR A 129 10.21 21.03 -2.05
N ASN A 130 9.60 20.99 -0.84
CA ASN A 130 10.25 21.24 0.43
C ASN A 130 9.61 20.35 1.52
N PHE A 131 9.89 19.04 1.47
CA PHE A 131 9.22 18.07 2.33
C PHE A 131 10.21 17.34 3.25
N GLY A 132 10.54 17.98 4.36
CA GLY A 132 11.52 17.49 5.33
C GLY A 132 12.97 17.79 4.93
N THR A 133 13.93 17.20 5.65
CA THR A 133 15.36 17.40 5.46
C THR A 133 16.11 16.08 5.30
N ASP A 134 17.15 16.10 4.47
CA ASP A 134 18.04 14.95 4.28
C ASP A 134 19.06 14.81 5.43
N ALA A 135 19.99 13.85 5.31
CA ALA A 135 21.03 13.60 6.31
C ALA A 135 22.02 14.78 6.52
N ASN A 136 22.08 15.74 5.58
CA ASN A 136 22.94 16.91 5.64
C ASN A 136 22.18 18.15 6.15
N GLY A 137 20.87 18.01 6.43
CA GLY A 137 20.01 19.12 6.81
C GLY A 137 19.47 19.93 5.62
N GLU A 138 19.69 19.47 4.37
CA GLU A 138 19.20 20.14 3.17
C GLU A 138 17.73 19.79 2.90
N PRO A 139 16.93 20.74 2.40
CA PRO A 139 15.54 20.48 2.07
C PRO A 139 15.37 19.38 1.02
N ILE A 140 14.43 18.45 1.26
CA ILE A 140 14.09 17.40 0.32
C ILE A 140 13.14 17.94 -0.74
N ASN A 141 13.56 17.92 -2.01
CA ASN A 141 12.72 18.22 -3.16
C ASN A 141 12.34 16.93 -3.90
N LEU A 142 11.15 16.41 -3.57
CA LEU A 142 10.65 15.15 -4.15
C LEU A 142 10.34 15.29 -5.65
N ILE A 143 9.94 16.48 -6.10
CA ILE A 143 9.69 16.75 -7.52
C ILE A 143 10.99 16.63 -8.32
N ALA A 144 12.04 17.34 -7.91
CA ALA A 144 13.33 17.29 -8.58
C ALA A 144 13.90 15.86 -8.62
N ASP A 145 13.97 15.21 -7.46
CA ASP A 145 14.57 13.88 -7.31
C ASP A 145 13.76 12.77 -8.02
N GLY A 146 12.45 12.92 -8.10
CA GLY A 146 11.55 11.94 -8.73
C GLY A 146 11.37 12.15 -10.23
N THR A 147 11.65 13.37 -10.77
CA THR A 147 11.37 13.72 -12.16
C THR A 147 12.63 14.23 -12.88
N TYR A 148 12.76 15.52 -13.09
CA TYR A 148 13.76 16.12 -13.97
C TYR A 148 15.23 15.87 -13.55
N ASN A 149 15.53 15.62 -12.29
CA ASN A 149 16.87 15.26 -11.81
C ASN A 149 17.06 13.77 -11.54
N ARG A 150 16.01 12.93 -11.71
CA ARG A 150 16.10 11.50 -11.42
C ARG A 150 17.25 10.82 -12.14
N GLY A 151 17.51 11.19 -13.40
CA GLY A 151 18.60 10.64 -14.22
C GLY A 151 19.99 10.78 -13.63
N ARG A 152 20.22 11.71 -12.70
CA ARG A 152 21.50 11.90 -11.99
C ARG A 152 21.85 10.71 -11.07
N THR A 153 20.86 9.92 -10.64
CA THR A 153 21.04 8.76 -9.76
C THR A 153 20.68 7.45 -10.45
N THR A 154 19.49 7.37 -11.02
CA THR A 154 18.93 6.19 -11.70
C THR A 154 18.03 6.67 -12.82
N PRO A 155 18.07 6.10 -14.04
CA PRO A 155 17.24 6.52 -15.14
C PRO A 155 15.74 6.52 -14.75
N LEU A 156 15.01 7.56 -15.13
CA LEU A 156 13.57 7.69 -14.86
C LEU A 156 12.80 6.51 -15.44
N GLY A 157 13.15 6.07 -16.65
CA GLY A 157 12.56 4.90 -17.32
C GLY A 157 13.09 3.53 -16.88
N ARG A 158 13.79 3.41 -15.72
CA ARG A 158 14.27 2.09 -15.25
C ARG A 158 13.14 1.08 -15.01
N GLN A 159 11.94 1.56 -14.70
CA GLN A 159 10.72 0.74 -14.56
C GLN A 159 9.94 0.62 -15.89
N GLY A 160 10.56 0.87 -17.04
CA GLY A 160 9.88 1.01 -18.31
C GLY A 160 9.08 2.32 -18.39
N ILE A 161 8.02 2.30 -19.19
CA ILE A 161 7.19 3.47 -19.47
C ILE A 161 6.55 4.11 -18.22
N ASN A 162 6.26 3.32 -17.17
CA ASN A 162 5.62 3.82 -15.94
C ASN A 162 6.44 4.94 -15.25
N GLY A 163 7.77 4.86 -15.32
CA GLY A 163 8.62 5.94 -14.79
C GLY A 163 8.40 7.26 -15.50
N TRP A 164 8.29 7.23 -16.82
CA TRP A 164 8.06 8.40 -17.66
C TRP A 164 6.65 8.96 -17.48
N ILE A 165 5.62 8.10 -17.52
CA ILE A 165 4.21 8.47 -17.35
C ILE A 165 4.00 9.20 -16.02
N TRP A 166 4.33 8.54 -14.92
CA TRP A 166 4.10 9.11 -13.58
C TRP A 166 5.04 10.28 -13.29
N GLY A 167 6.23 10.30 -13.90
CA GLY A 167 7.13 11.45 -13.87
C GLY A 167 6.50 12.69 -14.50
N LEU A 168 5.89 12.56 -15.67
CA LEU A 168 5.20 13.66 -16.36
C LEU A 168 3.97 14.14 -15.59
N ILE A 169 3.12 13.20 -15.12
CA ILE A 169 1.95 13.53 -14.29
C ILE A 169 2.37 14.33 -13.06
N THR A 170 3.43 13.89 -12.36
CA THR A 170 3.92 14.58 -11.17
C THR A 170 4.51 15.95 -11.48
N LEU A 171 5.29 16.06 -12.54
CA LEU A 171 5.89 17.33 -12.98
C LEU A 171 4.82 18.35 -13.38
N ASP A 172 3.72 17.84 -13.98
CA ASP A 172 2.62 18.69 -14.45
C ASP A 172 1.55 18.99 -13.38
N SER A 173 1.59 18.32 -12.24
CA SER A 173 0.57 18.42 -11.19
C SER A 173 0.34 19.86 -10.69
N LEU A 174 1.39 20.67 -10.58
CA LEU A 174 1.36 22.12 -10.37
C LEU A 174 2.10 22.90 -11.48
N ARG A 175 2.38 22.27 -12.62
CA ARG A 175 3.19 22.88 -13.69
C ARG A 175 4.57 23.33 -13.20
N TYR A 176 5.25 22.47 -12.45
CA TYR A 176 6.56 22.80 -11.91
C TYR A 176 7.54 23.22 -13.01
N PRO A 177 8.30 24.31 -12.81
CA PRO A 177 9.33 24.71 -13.76
C PRO A 177 10.46 23.65 -13.75
N VAL A 178 11.00 23.41 -14.95
CA VAL A 178 12.20 22.57 -15.12
C VAL A 178 13.40 23.52 -15.26
N PRO A 179 14.43 23.42 -14.40
CA PRO A 179 15.63 24.25 -14.51
C PRO A 179 16.43 23.95 -15.80
N ASP A 180 17.18 24.95 -16.29
CA ASP A 180 18.00 24.80 -17.50
C ASP A 180 19.10 23.73 -17.36
N ASP A 181 19.56 23.46 -16.14
CA ASP A 181 20.56 22.43 -15.84
C ASP A 181 19.96 21.09 -15.44
N ALA A 182 18.66 20.89 -15.62
CA ALA A 182 17.99 19.63 -15.34
C ALA A 182 18.58 18.47 -16.16
N TYR A 183 18.46 17.24 -15.63
CA TYR A 183 18.93 16.06 -16.37
C TYR A 183 17.95 15.68 -17.51
N TYR A 184 16.64 15.82 -17.26
CA TYR A 184 15.58 15.65 -18.27
C TYR A 184 14.78 16.94 -18.41
N THR A 185 14.52 17.34 -19.63
CA THR A 185 13.50 18.35 -19.93
C THR A 185 12.11 17.69 -19.89
N ARG A 186 11.08 18.50 -19.93
CA ARG A 186 9.69 18.00 -20.06
C ARG A 186 9.48 17.35 -21.44
N GLU A 187 10.08 17.91 -22.45
CA GLU A 187 10.08 17.39 -23.81
C GLU A 187 10.73 16.01 -23.91
N ASP A 188 11.88 15.79 -23.26
CA ASP A 188 12.53 14.49 -23.17
C ASP A 188 11.59 13.42 -22.58
N ILE A 189 10.85 13.78 -21.51
CA ILE A 189 9.92 12.85 -20.86
C ILE A 189 8.74 12.51 -21.78
N ILE A 190 8.20 13.51 -22.50
CA ILE A 190 7.13 13.31 -23.48
C ILE A 190 7.64 12.38 -24.60
N GLU A 191 8.77 12.69 -25.23
CA GLU A 191 9.33 11.88 -26.31
C GLU A 191 9.56 10.43 -25.89
N GLU A 192 10.06 10.20 -24.70
CA GLU A 192 10.27 8.86 -24.14
C GLU A 192 8.97 8.05 -23.98
N ILE A 193 7.83 8.72 -23.63
CA ILE A 193 6.50 8.11 -23.66
C ILE A 193 6.10 7.77 -25.09
N LEU A 194 6.23 8.73 -26.03
CA LEU A 194 5.83 8.57 -27.44
C LEU A 194 6.60 7.43 -28.11
N CYS A 195 7.90 7.30 -27.82
CA CYS A 195 8.73 6.19 -28.31
C CYS A 195 8.22 4.80 -27.90
N CYS A 196 7.39 4.70 -26.86
CA CYS A 196 6.81 3.44 -26.40
C CYS A 196 5.47 3.09 -27.06
N GLN A 197 4.92 3.95 -27.94
CA GLN A 197 3.66 3.65 -28.63
C GLN A 197 3.79 2.42 -29.53
N LEU A 198 2.83 1.51 -29.46
CA LEU A 198 2.73 0.30 -30.27
C LEU A 198 2.06 0.57 -31.62
N SER A 199 2.13 -0.40 -32.54
CA SER A 199 1.60 -0.26 -33.89
C SER A 199 0.08 -0.13 -33.96
N ASP A 200 -0.65 -0.63 -32.95
CA ASP A 200 -2.10 -0.49 -32.80
C ASP A 200 -2.55 0.81 -32.14
N GLY A 201 -1.59 1.69 -31.83
CA GLY A 201 -1.81 2.99 -31.20
C GLY A 201 -1.80 2.98 -29.67
N GLY A 202 -1.82 1.81 -29.03
CA GLY A 202 -1.79 1.69 -27.59
C GLY A 202 -0.38 1.64 -27.01
N PHE A 203 -0.29 1.32 -25.71
CA PHE A 203 0.95 1.22 -24.95
C PHE A 203 0.95 -0.04 -24.09
N ALA A 204 2.14 -0.54 -23.73
CA ALA A 204 2.30 -1.68 -22.83
C ALA A 204 3.50 -1.48 -21.90
N LEU A 205 3.49 -2.15 -20.75
CA LEU A 205 4.64 -2.19 -19.86
C LEU A 205 5.80 -2.97 -20.48
N SER A 206 5.49 -4.03 -21.22
CA SER A 206 6.44 -4.86 -21.94
C SER A 206 5.72 -5.63 -23.08
N GLY A 207 6.49 -6.05 -24.10
CA GLY A 207 5.95 -6.78 -25.24
C GLY A 207 5.31 -5.88 -26.30
N GLU A 208 4.53 -6.49 -27.20
CA GLU A 208 3.97 -5.87 -28.41
C GLU A 208 2.44 -5.81 -28.41
N VAL A 209 1.81 -6.20 -27.31
CA VAL A 209 0.35 -6.22 -27.13
C VAL A 209 -0.05 -5.08 -26.23
N SER A 210 -0.91 -4.19 -26.70
CA SER A 210 -1.40 -3.06 -25.93
C SER A 210 -2.16 -3.51 -24.68
N ASP A 211 -1.88 -2.83 -23.59
CA ASP A 211 -2.51 -3.03 -22.29
C ASP A 211 -3.39 -1.82 -21.97
N PRO A 212 -4.66 -2.01 -21.54
CA PRO A 212 -5.55 -0.90 -21.27
C PRO A 212 -5.07 0.00 -20.12
N ASP A 213 -4.44 -0.55 -19.07
CA ASP A 213 -3.95 0.23 -17.93
C ASP A 213 -2.84 1.18 -18.38
N ILE A 214 -1.83 0.63 -19.07
CA ILE A 214 -0.67 1.40 -19.53
C ILE A 214 -1.08 2.42 -20.59
N THR A 215 -1.96 2.04 -21.51
CA THR A 215 -2.50 2.95 -22.52
C THR A 215 -3.25 4.11 -21.86
N ALA A 216 -4.13 3.82 -20.92
CA ALA A 216 -4.88 4.84 -20.19
C ALA A 216 -3.96 5.75 -19.36
N MET A 217 -2.99 5.19 -18.64
CA MET A 217 -2.03 6.00 -17.86
C MET A 217 -1.15 6.88 -18.76
N ALA A 218 -0.76 6.41 -19.95
CA ALA A 218 -0.05 7.25 -20.94
C ALA A 218 -0.93 8.44 -21.38
N LEU A 219 -2.22 8.21 -21.63
CA LEU A 219 -3.17 9.27 -21.95
C LEU A 219 -3.36 10.28 -20.82
N GLN A 220 -3.38 9.82 -19.56
CA GLN A 220 -3.43 10.71 -18.39
C GLN A 220 -2.23 11.66 -18.36
N ALA A 221 -1.02 11.16 -18.66
CA ALA A 221 0.19 11.97 -18.71
C ALA A 221 0.20 12.96 -19.91
N LEU A 222 -0.30 12.52 -21.06
CA LEU A 222 -0.29 13.31 -22.30
C LEU A 222 -1.47 14.30 -22.40
N ALA A 223 -2.52 14.12 -21.60
CA ALA A 223 -3.74 14.95 -21.65
C ALA A 223 -3.47 16.48 -21.61
N PRO A 224 -2.52 17.01 -20.81
CA PRO A 224 -2.21 18.43 -20.78
C PRO A 224 -1.69 19.01 -22.11
N TYR A 225 -1.28 18.16 -23.04
CA TYR A 225 -0.69 18.51 -24.33
C TYR A 225 -1.62 18.20 -25.51
N TYR A 226 -2.84 17.69 -25.25
CA TYR A 226 -3.80 17.28 -26.26
C TYR A 226 -4.15 18.40 -27.25
N ASP A 227 -4.29 19.64 -26.76
CA ASP A 227 -4.64 20.81 -27.57
C ASP A 227 -3.42 21.53 -28.19
N SER A 228 -2.20 21.00 -28.01
CA SER A 228 -0.98 21.57 -28.58
C SER A 228 -0.81 21.13 -30.04
N ASP A 229 -0.44 22.09 -30.90
CA ASP A 229 -0.04 21.82 -32.29
C ASP A 229 1.45 21.45 -32.42
N THR A 230 2.16 21.26 -31.30
CA THR A 230 3.57 20.87 -31.30
C THR A 230 3.74 19.51 -31.95
N LEU A 231 4.58 19.44 -32.98
CA LEU A 231 4.97 18.19 -33.64
C LEU A 231 6.18 17.61 -32.92
N TYR A 232 6.05 16.35 -32.53
CA TYR A 232 7.13 15.55 -31.95
C TYR A 232 7.63 14.56 -33.01
N ARG A 233 8.95 14.55 -33.22
CA ARG A 233 9.59 13.55 -34.06
C ARG A 233 10.26 12.50 -33.20
N TYR A 234 9.73 11.29 -33.20
CA TYR A 234 10.20 10.20 -32.35
C TYR A 234 10.34 8.89 -33.13
N THR A 235 11.10 7.95 -32.59
CA THR A 235 11.26 6.62 -33.16
C THR A 235 10.65 5.58 -32.24
N ARG A 236 9.68 4.82 -32.69
CA ARG A 236 9.04 3.75 -31.92
C ARG A 236 10.05 2.68 -31.54
N LYS A 237 10.18 2.38 -30.27
CA LYS A 237 11.17 1.42 -29.74
C LYS A 237 10.97 0.00 -30.27
N ILE A 238 9.73 -0.41 -30.50
CA ILE A 238 9.40 -1.77 -30.95
C ILE A 238 9.59 -1.92 -32.47
N THR A 239 9.07 -1.01 -33.27
CA THR A 239 9.08 -1.13 -34.74
C THR A 239 10.31 -0.51 -35.40
N GLY A 240 10.97 0.46 -34.71
CA GLY A 240 12.06 1.27 -35.31
C GLY A 240 11.56 2.30 -36.32
N GLU A 241 10.25 2.49 -36.46
CA GLU A 241 9.66 3.49 -37.37
C GLU A 241 9.76 4.87 -36.76
N THR A 242 10.16 5.85 -37.59
CA THR A 242 10.18 7.25 -37.19
C THR A 242 8.87 7.91 -37.60
N GLU A 243 8.23 8.52 -36.62
CA GLU A 243 6.95 9.23 -36.75
C GLU A 243 7.16 10.73 -36.47
N GLU A 244 6.25 11.54 -37.01
CA GLU A 244 6.13 12.97 -36.74
C GLU A 244 4.66 13.28 -36.50
N LYS A 245 4.24 13.44 -35.25
CA LYS A 245 2.84 13.58 -34.83
C LYS A 245 2.67 14.59 -33.73
N THR A 246 1.49 15.18 -33.64
CA THR A 246 1.05 15.90 -32.44
C THR A 246 0.59 14.91 -31.36
N VAL A 247 0.58 15.35 -30.09
CA VAL A 247 0.02 14.55 -28.99
C VAL A 247 -1.45 14.22 -29.26
N ARG A 248 -2.22 15.11 -29.89
CA ARG A 248 -3.61 14.84 -30.29
C ARG A 248 -3.71 13.62 -31.19
N GLN A 249 -2.90 13.51 -32.23
CA GLN A 249 -2.93 12.37 -33.15
C GLN A 249 -2.63 11.05 -32.44
N ILE A 250 -1.62 11.06 -31.58
CA ILE A 250 -1.22 9.90 -30.77
C ILE A 250 -2.34 9.50 -29.80
N THR A 251 -2.97 10.48 -29.15
CA THR A 251 -4.10 10.28 -28.24
C THR A 251 -5.30 9.66 -28.94
N GLU A 252 -5.66 10.12 -30.16
CA GLU A 252 -6.78 9.57 -30.90
C GLU A 252 -6.52 8.12 -31.36
N GLU A 253 -5.28 7.78 -31.72
CA GLU A 253 -4.87 6.40 -31.99
C GLU A 253 -5.03 5.53 -30.73
N ALA A 254 -4.59 6.01 -29.58
CA ALA A 254 -4.69 5.28 -28.31
C ALA A 254 -6.15 5.14 -27.82
N LEU A 255 -6.98 6.16 -28.01
CA LEU A 255 -8.42 6.08 -27.74
C LEU A 255 -9.12 5.05 -28.62
N SER A 256 -8.72 4.97 -29.89
CA SER A 256 -9.24 3.95 -30.82
C SER A 256 -8.83 2.54 -30.39
N CYS A 257 -7.59 2.37 -29.94
CA CYS A 257 -7.09 1.12 -29.37
C CYS A 257 -7.90 0.73 -28.10
N LEU A 258 -8.06 1.64 -27.15
CA LEU A 258 -8.87 1.39 -25.93
C LEU A 258 -10.31 1.01 -26.27
N SER A 259 -10.95 1.74 -27.21
CA SER A 259 -12.30 1.41 -27.65
C SER A 259 -12.40 -0.01 -28.24
N ALA A 260 -11.37 -0.48 -28.94
CA ALA A 260 -11.31 -1.85 -29.48
C ALA A 260 -11.07 -2.91 -28.40
N LEU A 261 -10.37 -2.58 -27.32
CA LEU A 261 -10.09 -3.48 -26.19
C LEU A 261 -11.25 -3.60 -25.20
N GLN A 262 -12.21 -2.65 -25.21
CA GLN A 262 -13.34 -2.66 -24.28
C GLN A 262 -14.26 -3.85 -24.55
N LEU A 263 -14.68 -4.52 -23.47
CA LEU A 263 -15.56 -5.68 -23.50
C LEU A 263 -17.04 -5.27 -23.63
N PRO A 264 -17.92 -6.17 -24.12
CA PRO A 264 -19.37 -5.92 -24.18
C PRO A 264 -20.01 -5.54 -22.85
N SER A 265 -19.42 -5.98 -21.73
CA SER A 265 -19.84 -5.68 -20.37
C SER A 265 -19.46 -4.28 -19.88
N GLY A 266 -18.81 -3.47 -20.72
CA GLY A 266 -18.38 -2.12 -20.39
C GLY A 266 -17.00 -2.02 -19.75
N ASP A 267 -16.43 -3.11 -19.28
CA ASP A 267 -15.14 -3.18 -18.58
C ASP A 267 -13.98 -3.63 -19.50
N PHE A 268 -12.81 -3.83 -18.90
CA PHE A 268 -11.59 -4.21 -19.59
C PHE A 268 -10.94 -5.47 -18.99
N LYS A 269 -9.96 -5.98 -19.73
CA LYS A 269 -9.12 -7.09 -19.33
C LYS A 269 -7.65 -6.73 -19.52
N SER A 270 -6.84 -6.89 -18.47
CA SER A 270 -5.39 -6.73 -18.50
C SER A 270 -4.72 -8.04 -18.09
N TRP A 271 -3.61 -8.40 -18.73
CA TRP A 271 -2.84 -9.64 -18.51
C TRP A 271 -3.69 -10.92 -18.47
N GLY A 272 -4.76 -10.95 -19.24
CA GLY A 272 -5.68 -12.09 -19.31
C GLY A 272 -6.80 -12.08 -18.27
N THR A 273 -6.77 -11.22 -17.27
CA THR A 273 -7.75 -11.12 -16.21
C THR A 273 -8.65 -9.90 -16.40
N GLN A 274 -9.96 -10.13 -16.40
CA GLN A 274 -10.98 -9.08 -16.39
C GLN A 274 -11.04 -8.50 -14.97
N ASN A 275 -10.81 -7.20 -14.83
CA ASN A 275 -10.66 -6.55 -13.53
C ASN A 275 -11.20 -5.11 -13.54
N VAL A 276 -11.50 -4.58 -12.36
CA VAL A 276 -12.07 -3.24 -12.21
C VAL A 276 -11.04 -2.15 -12.47
N GLU A 277 -9.79 -2.35 -12.06
CA GLU A 277 -8.73 -1.35 -12.10
C GLU A 277 -8.43 -0.89 -13.52
N SER A 278 -8.45 -1.82 -14.50
CA SER A 278 -8.27 -1.48 -15.91
C SER A 278 -9.34 -0.53 -16.42
N THR A 279 -10.58 -0.71 -15.98
CA THR A 279 -11.70 0.19 -16.34
C THR A 279 -11.55 1.53 -15.63
N ASP A 280 -11.14 1.54 -14.38
CA ASP A 280 -10.84 2.73 -13.59
C ASP A 280 -9.80 3.62 -14.27
N GLN A 281 -8.69 3.05 -14.76
CA GLN A 281 -7.65 3.80 -15.47
C GLN A 281 -8.19 4.49 -16.74
N VAL A 282 -9.04 3.80 -17.49
CA VAL A 282 -9.62 4.36 -18.73
C VAL A 282 -10.57 5.51 -18.40
N VAL A 283 -11.42 5.39 -17.38
CA VAL A 283 -12.30 6.48 -16.94
C VAL A 283 -11.48 7.71 -16.53
N VAL A 284 -10.41 7.52 -15.74
CA VAL A 284 -9.54 8.63 -15.33
C VAL A 284 -8.89 9.30 -16.54
N ALA A 285 -8.44 8.53 -17.55
CA ALA A 285 -7.85 9.06 -18.77
C ALA A 285 -8.83 9.93 -19.55
N LEU A 286 -10.07 9.48 -19.73
CA LEU A 286 -11.12 10.25 -20.42
C LEU A 286 -11.44 11.54 -19.65
N CYS A 287 -11.56 11.47 -18.34
CA CYS A 287 -11.74 12.66 -17.50
C CYS A 287 -10.56 13.65 -17.64
N CYS A 288 -9.32 13.16 -17.73
CA CYS A 288 -8.14 14.01 -17.95
C CYS A 288 -8.17 14.72 -19.32
N LEU A 289 -8.73 14.07 -20.34
CA LEU A 289 -8.90 14.61 -21.69
C LEU A 289 -10.15 15.49 -21.84
N GLY A 290 -10.98 15.63 -20.80
CA GLY A 290 -12.25 16.36 -20.88
C GLY A 290 -13.34 15.61 -21.65
N ILE A 291 -13.17 14.32 -21.91
CA ILE A 291 -14.13 13.46 -22.57
C ILE A 291 -15.06 12.86 -21.50
N ASP A 292 -16.38 12.95 -21.73
CA ASP A 292 -17.33 12.34 -20.79
C ASP A 292 -17.35 10.81 -20.96
N PRO A 293 -16.85 10.03 -19.98
CA PRO A 293 -16.73 8.59 -20.09
C PRO A 293 -18.09 7.85 -20.03
N LEU A 294 -19.17 8.55 -19.64
CA LEU A 294 -20.48 7.96 -19.50
C LEU A 294 -21.36 8.14 -20.75
N SER A 295 -20.96 9.03 -21.66
CA SER A 295 -21.75 9.34 -22.86
C SER A 295 -20.98 9.24 -24.17
N ASP A 296 -19.65 9.14 -24.16
CA ASP A 296 -18.88 9.01 -25.39
C ASP A 296 -19.20 7.68 -26.10
N PRO A 297 -19.70 7.71 -27.36
CA PRO A 297 -20.17 6.51 -28.06
C PRO A 297 -19.06 5.49 -28.34
N ARG A 298 -17.79 5.88 -28.30
CA ARG A 298 -16.64 4.96 -28.46
C ARG A 298 -16.57 3.97 -27.31
N PHE A 299 -17.05 4.36 -26.12
CA PHE A 299 -16.94 3.61 -24.88
C PHE A 299 -18.30 3.10 -24.34
N ILE A 300 -19.31 3.04 -25.19
CA ILE A 300 -20.58 2.35 -24.92
C ILE A 300 -20.61 1.05 -25.72
N LYS A 301 -20.60 -0.11 -25.04
CA LYS A 301 -20.60 -1.45 -25.65
C LYS A 301 -21.84 -2.23 -25.23
N ASP A 302 -22.61 -2.69 -26.20
CA ASP A 302 -23.88 -3.41 -25.97
C ASP A 302 -24.83 -2.67 -25.00
N GLY A 303 -24.78 -1.32 -24.99
CA GLY A 303 -25.56 -0.47 -24.10
C GLY A 303 -24.95 -0.25 -22.71
N ASN A 304 -23.82 -0.89 -22.40
CA ASN A 304 -23.10 -0.70 -21.13
C ASN A 304 -22.06 0.42 -21.26
N THR A 305 -22.08 1.33 -20.29
CA THR A 305 -21.05 2.37 -20.11
C THR A 305 -19.85 1.82 -19.35
N LEU A 306 -18.78 2.61 -19.23
CA LEU A 306 -17.64 2.29 -18.38
C LEU A 306 -18.03 2.19 -16.91
N LEU A 307 -18.98 3.03 -16.45
CA LEU A 307 -19.46 2.98 -15.06
C LEU A 307 -20.25 1.69 -14.79
N ASP A 308 -21.06 1.22 -15.76
CA ASP A 308 -21.70 -0.09 -15.64
C ASP A 308 -20.65 -1.20 -15.51
N GLY A 309 -19.55 -1.11 -16.26
CA GLY A 309 -18.40 -2.00 -16.17
C GLY A 309 -17.78 -2.01 -14.78
N ILE A 310 -17.53 -0.84 -14.18
CA ILE A 310 -17.01 -0.69 -12.81
C ILE A 310 -17.99 -1.25 -11.78
N LEU A 311 -19.26 -0.87 -11.85
CA LEU A 311 -20.26 -1.23 -10.83
C LEU A 311 -20.54 -2.74 -10.72
N ARG A 312 -20.20 -3.52 -11.72
CA ARG A 312 -20.23 -4.99 -11.65
C ARG A 312 -19.36 -5.56 -10.52
N TYR A 313 -18.27 -4.87 -10.19
CA TYR A 313 -17.30 -5.31 -9.16
C TYR A 313 -17.64 -4.80 -7.76
N ARG A 314 -18.74 -4.05 -7.61
CA ARG A 314 -19.16 -3.53 -6.30
C ARG A 314 -19.70 -4.64 -5.42
N MET A 315 -19.17 -4.71 -4.20
CA MET A 315 -19.59 -5.68 -3.20
C MET A 315 -20.69 -5.11 -2.27
N PRO A 316 -21.47 -5.98 -1.61
CA PRO A 316 -22.53 -5.53 -0.70
C PRO A 316 -22.04 -4.69 0.49
N ASP A 317 -20.76 -4.80 0.87
CA ASP A 317 -20.13 -4.02 1.94
C ASP A 317 -19.75 -2.59 1.52
N GLY A 318 -19.88 -2.28 0.23
CA GLY A 318 -19.58 -0.97 -0.36
C GLY A 318 -18.19 -0.85 -0.97
N GLY A 319 -17.29 -1.81 -0.74
CA GLY A 319 -16.00 -1.91 -1.41
C GLY A 319 -16.09 -2.59 -2.79
N PHE A 320 -14.95 -2.82 -3.41
CA PHE A 320 -14.85 -3.42 -4.75
C PHE A 320 -13.92 -4.63 -4.73
N VAL A 321 -14.30 -5.67 -5.48
CA VAL A 321 -13.46 -6.83 -5.73
C VAL A 321 -12.57 -6.58 -6.95
N HIS A 322 -11.35 -7.07 -6.92
CA HIS A 322 -10.41 -6.95 -8.06
C HIS A 322 -10.96 -7.65 -9.30
N SER A 323 -11.29 -8.92 -9.18
CA SER A 323 -11.79 -9.78 -10.24
C SER A 323 -12.65 -10.88 -9.67
N PHE A 324 -13.61 -11.39 -10.43
CA PHE A 324 -14.40 -12.58 -10.08
C PHE A 324 -13.66 -13.89 -10.37
N THR A 325 -12.47 -13.81 -10.95
CA THR A 325 -11.61 -14.96 -11.23
C THR A 325 -10.43 -14.95 -10.26
N TYR A 326 -10.19 -16.10 -9.59
CA TYR A 326 -9.01 -16.24 -8.74
C TYR A 326 -7.75 -16.22 -9.61
N ASP A 327 -6.81 -15.36 -9.24
CA ASP A 327 -5.50 -15.24 -9.87
C ASP A 327 -4.43 -15.83 -8.94
N PRO A 328 -3.76 -16.94 -9.32
CA PRO A 328 -2.70 -17.54 -8.51
C PRO A 328 -1.46 -16.64 -8.38
N ASP A 329 -1.25 -15.71 -9.32
CA ASP A 329 -0.14 -14.76 -9.29
C ASP A 329 -0.45 -13.57 -8.34
N ASN A 330 -1.73 -13.40 -7.97
CA ASN A 330 -2.18 -12.41 -6.97
C ASN A 330 -3.07 -13.08 -5.89
N PRO A 331 -2.50 -13.97 -5.07
CA PRO A 331 -3.26 -14.82 -4.15
C PRO A 331 -3.97 -14.06 -3.03
N THR A 332 -3.65 -12.79 -2.82
CA THR A 332 -4.30 -11.92 -1.83
C THR A 332 -5.59 -11.28 -2.35
N SER A 333 -5.81 -11.28 -3.67
CA SER A 333 -7.03 -10.81 -4.32
C SER A 333 -8.04 -11.94 -4.46
N LEU A 334 -8.89 -12.10 -3.45
CA LEU A 334 -9.93 -13.12 -3.45
C LEU A 334 -11.18 -12.64 -4.20
N PRO A 335 -11.81 -13.51 -5.04
CA PRO A 335 -12.94 -13.10 -5.89
C PRO A 335 -14.27 -12.91 -5.15
N ASP A 336 -14.32 -13.20 -3.86
CA ASP A 336 -15.53 -13.18 -3.03
C ASP A 336 -15.57 -12.06 -1.99
N ARG A 337 -14.59 -11.13 -2.01
CA ARG A 337 -14.51 -10.04 -1.03
C ARG A 337 -13.87 -8.78 -1.58
N SER A 338 -14.21 -7.66 -0.95
CA SER A 338 -13.62 -6.36 -1.26
C SER A 338 -12.11 -6.35 -1.05
N ASN A 339 -11.42 -5.66 -1.95
CA ASN A 339 -9.97 -5.56 -2.01
C ASN A 339 -9.55 -4.08 -1.88
N THR A 340 -8.48 -3.82 -1.12
CA THR A 340 -7.99 -2.45 -0.89
C THR A 340 -7.57 -1.79 -2.18
N MET A 341 -6.84 -2.48 -3.07
CA MET A 341 -6.35 -1.93 -4.34
C MET A 341 -7.50 -1.61 -5.29
N ALA A 342 -8.44 -2.53 -5.49
CA ALA A 342 -9.63 -2.32 -6.31
C ALA A 342 -10.45 -1.12 -5.81
N SER A 343 -10.69 -1.08 -4.49
CA SER A 343 -11.50 -0.02 -3.89
C SER A 343 -10.80 1.34 -3.91
N GLU A 344 -9.47 1.42 -3.73
CA GLU A 344 -8.77 2.71 -3.81
C GLU A 344 -8.73 3.27 -5.23
N GLN A 345 -8.55 2.40 -6.25
CA GLN A 345 -8.57 2.83 -7.64
C GLN A 345 -9.96 3.31 -8.04
N THR A 346 -11.01 2.56 -7.69
CA THR A 346 -12.39 3.03 -7.92
C THR A 346 -12.68 4.33 -7.17
N LEU A 347 -12.15 4.53 -5.95
CA LEU A 347 -12.37 5.76 -5.20
C LEU A 347 -11.78 7.00 -5.91
N TYR A 348 -10.54 6.92 -6.39
CA TYR A 348 -9.99 8.06 -7.12
C TYR A 348 -10.61 8.23 -8.52
N THR A 349 -11.13 7.15 -9.11
CA THR A 349 -11.93 7.23 -10.35
C THR A 349 -13.25 7.97 -10.10
N MET A 350 -13.93 7.69 -8.98
CA MET A 350 -15.10 8.47 -8.57
C MET A 350 -14.73 9.93 -8.31
N ALA A 351 -13.54 10.21 -7.76
CA ALA A 351 -13.05 11.57 -7.63
C ALA A 351 -12.85 12.25 -9.00
N ALA A 352 -12.29 11.56 -9.99
CA ALA A 352 -12.11 12.08 -11.34
C ALA A 352 -13.45 12.42 -12.02
N LEU A 353 -14.41 11.50 -11.95
CA LEU A 353 -15.78 11.70 -12.46
C LEU A 353 -16.50 12.86 -11.77
N TRP A 354 -16.48 12.90 -10.45
CA TRP A 354 -17.11 13.97 -9.68
C TRP A 354 -16.51 15.34 -10.02
N ARG A 355 -15.19 15.42 -10.15
CA ARG A 355 -14.51 16.65 -10.53
C ARG A 355 -14.91 17.11 -11.93
N GLN A 356 -14.96 16.21 -12.90
CA GLN A 356 -15.40 16.50 -14.26
C GLN A 356 -16.84 17.00 -14.27
N GLN A 357 -17.76 16.31 -13.60
CA GLN A 357 -19.18 16.70 -13.50
C GLN A 357 -19.39 18.08 -12.87
N ASN A 358 -18.45 18.53 -12.01
CA ASN A 358 -18.50 19.83 -11.36
C ASN A 358 -17.60 20.89 -12.03
N GLY A 359 -17.06 20.63 -13.22
CA GLY A 359 -16.21 21.57 -13.95
C GLY A 359 -14.90 21.93 -13.23
N MET A 360 -14.45 21.06 -12.33
CA MET A 360 -13.21 21.25 -11.57
C MET A 360 -12.00 20.77 -12.38
N ARG A 361 -10.80 21.12 -11.94
CA ARG A 361 -9.55 20.62 -12.52
C ARG A 361 -9.49 19.08 -12.42
N THR A 362 -8.83 18.45 -13.38
CA THR A 362 -8.70 16.99 -13.46
C THR A 362 -8.01 16.39 -12.23
N LEU A 363 -8.08 15.07 -12.06
CA LEU A 363 -7.61 14.37 -10.87
C LEU A 363 -6.19 14.74 -10.45
N TYR A 364 -5.27 14.87 -11.40
CA TYR A 364 -3.86 15.15 -11.12
C TYR A 364 -3.43 16.62 -11.35
N ASP A 365 -4.36 17.50 -11.68
CA ASP A 365 -4.09 18.96 -11.75
C ASP A 365 -4.42 19.60 -10.40
N PHE A 366 -3.37 19.85 -9.61
CA PHE A 366 -3.48 20.42 -8.26
C PHE A 366 -3.37 21.95 -8.23
N ARG A 367 -3.33 22.61 -9.39
CA ARG A 367 -3.38 24.09 -9.43
C ARG A 367 -4.64 24.57 -8.71
N PRO A 368 -4.58 25.73 -8.02
CA PRO A 368 -5.72 26.21 -7.23
C PRO A 368 -7.01 26.29 -8.06
N GLU A 369 -8.08 25.70 -7.54
CA GLU A 369 -9.43 26.06 -7.96
C GLU A 369 -9.65 27.51 -7.49
N GLN A 370 -10.40 28.30 -8.20
CA GLN A 370 -10.56 29.74 -7.86
C GLN A 370 -11.36 29.92 -6.56
N THR A 371 -10.80 29.57 -5.42
CA THR A 371 -11.32 29.88 -4.08
C THR A 371 -10.25 29.75 -2.98
N ALA A 372 -10.36 30.57 -1.96
CA ALA A 372 -9.53 30.97 -0.82
C ALA A 372 -8.51 29.99 -0.16
N ALA A 373 -7.49 30.61 0.47
CA ALA A 373 -6.34 30.00 1.16
C ALA A 373 -6.66 29.43 2.56
N PRO A 374 -5.88 28.44 3.08
CA PRO A 374 -6.08 27.79 4.37
C PRO A 374 -5.47 28.54 5.56
N GLU A 375 -6.09 28.39 6.75
CA GLU A 375 -5.63 28.92 8.04
C GLU A 375 -4.43 28.17 8.62
N GLN A 376 -3.50 28.91 9.24
CA GLN A 376 -2.33 28.34 9.95
C GLN A 376 -2.73 27.87 11.36
N THR A 377 -2.43 26.63 11.71
CA THR A 377 -2.70 26.07 13.03
C THR A 377 -1.51 26.32 13.99
N ALA A 378 -1.72 27.05 15.08
CA ALA A 378 -0.71 27.29 16.11
C ALA A 378 -0.64 26.14 17.12
N PHE A 379 0.53 25.91 17.72
CA PHE A 379 0.71 25.00 18.85
C PHE A 379 0.05 25.59 20.10
N THR A 380 -0.89 24.87 20.70
CA THR A 380 -1.79 25.39 21.72
C THR A 380 -1.34 24.99 23.13
N GLU A 381 -1.95 25.58 24.18
CA GLU A 381 -1.75 25.13 25.56
C GLU A 381 -2.23 23.69 25.80
N GLU A 382 -3.20 23.21 25.02
CA GLU A 382 -3.65 21.82 25.07
C GLU A 382 -2.60 20.87 24.50
N ASP A 383 -1.94 21.24 23.41
CA ASP A 383 -0.80 20.50 22.86
C ASP A 383 0.35 20.43 23.89
N CYS A 384 0.65 21.54 24.57
CA CYS A 384 1.64 21.56 25.66
C CYS A 384 1.27 20.56 26.77
N ARG A 385 0.02 20.56 27.22
CA ARG A 385 -0.47 19.62 28.25
C ARG A 385 -0.40 18.17 27.76
N THR A 386 -0.68 17.92 26.51
CA THR A 386 -0.58 16.60 25.90
C THR A 386 0.86 16.08 25.90
N VAL A 387 1.83 16.93 25.53
CA VAL A 387 3.27 16.58 25.63
C VAL A 387 3.69 16.33 27.07
N ASP A 388 3.20 17.13 28.01
CA ASP A 388 3.52 16.98 29.44
C ASP A 388 2.91 15.71 30.06
N ALA A 389 1.81 15.22 29.49
CA ALA A 389 1.12 14.01 29.91
C ALA A 389 1.67 12.72 29.27
N LEU A 390 2.67 12.78 28.39
CA LEU A 390 3.27 11.59 27.80
C LEU A 390 3.81 10.65 28.90
N PRO A 391 3.61 9.33 28.75
CA PRO A 391 4.09 8.36 29.75
C PRO A 391 5.62 8.36 29.82
N GLN A 392 6.17 8.09 31.02
CA GLN A 392 7.62 7.99 31.21
C GLN A 392 8.27 6.86 30.40
N LYS A 393 7.54 5.78 30.15
CA LYS A 393 7.96 4.67 29.28
C LYS A 393 7.06 4.69 28.06
N LEU A 394 7.62 5.12 26.95
CA LEU A 394 6.93 5.19 25.66
C LEU A 394 6.95 3.83 24.96
N THR A 395 5.94 3.60 24.16
CA THR A 395 5.76 2.45 23.28
C THR A 395 5.53 2.96 21.86
N THR A 396 5.51 2.08 20.87
CA THR A 396 5.21 2.50 19.50
C THR A 396 3.75 2.97 19.31
N GLU A 397 2.88 2.80 20.31
CA GLU A 397 1.52 3.34 20.32
C GLU A 397 1.49 4.88 20.25
N GLN A 398 2.44 5.55 20.91
CA GLN A 398 2.51 7.01 20.94
C GLN A 398 3.20 7.62 19.70
N TYR A 399 3.66 6.81 18.73
CA TYR A 399 4.41 7.28 17.58
C TYR A 399 3.68 8.39 16.81
N VAL A 400 2.42 8.14 16.41
CA VAL A 400 1.62 9.09 15.62
C VAL A 400 1.42 10.40 16.38
N LEU A 401 1.07 10.33 17.67
CA LEU A 401 0.88 11.51 18.52
C LEU A 401 2.14 12.37 18.58
N VAL A 402 3.29 11.75 18.84
CA VAL A 402 4.58 12.44 18.99
C VAL A 402 5.01 13.11 17.68
N VAL A 403 4.93 12.42 16.52
CA VAL A 403 5.35 13.02 15.25
C VAL A 403 4.39 14.12 14.79
N THR A 404 3.09 13.96 15.05
CA THR A 404 2.08 14.99 14.73
C THR A 404 2.31 16.26 15.54
N LEU A 405 2.55 16.13 16.86
CA LEU A 405 2.84 17.28 17.73
C LEU A 405 4.18 17.93 17.38
N ALA A 406 5.20 17.15 17.02
CA ALA A 406 6.49 17.68 16.57
C ALA A 406 6.36 18.50 15.28
N ASP A 407 5.62 18.00 14.28
CA ASP A 407 5.36 18.72 13.03
C ASP A 407 4.54 19.99 13.26
N LYS A 408 3.49 19.92 14.08
CA LYS A 408 2.66 21.08 14.46
C LYS A 408 3.49 22.13 15.17
N LEU A 409 4.38 21.73 16.10
CA LEU A 409 5.28 22.62 16.81
C LEU A 409 6.27 23.31 15.87
N GLN A 410 6.83 22.57 14.90
CA GLN A 410 7.76 23.10 13.92
C GLN A 410 7.11 24.21 13.07
N LYS A 411 5.86 24.02 12.64
CA LYS A 411 5.09 24.96 11.81
C LYS A 411 4.52 26.15 12.59
N SER A 412 4.52 26.08 13.90
CA SER A 412 3.96 27.09 14.78
C SER A 412 4.85 28.33 14.88
N PRO A 413 4.29 29.54 15.08
CA PRO A 413 5.06 30.73 15.44
C PRO A 413 5.90 30.49 16.69
N ASP A 414 6.95 31.30 16.87
CA ASP A 414 7.81 31.21 18.05
C ASP A 414 7.07 31.64 19.32
N PHE A 415 7.27 30.89 20.40
CA PHE A 415 6.77 31.20 21.74
C PHE A 415 7.80 30.78 22.80
N ALA A 416 7.68 31.29 24.03
CA ALA A 416 8.72 31.21 25.06
C ALA A 416 9.19 29.78 25.43
N GLN A 417 8.37 28.76 25.19
CA GLN A 417 8.67 27.36 25.55
C GLN A 417 8.86 26.44 24.35
N LYS A 418 8.91 26.99 23.13
CA LYS A 418 8.99 26.20 21.89
C LYS A 418 10.17 25.21 21.89
N GLU A 419 11.36 25.69 22.26
CA GLU A 419 12.56 24.84 22.33
C GLU A 419 12.43 23.73 23.38
N HIS A 420 11.80 24.01 24.52
CA HIS A 420 11.56 23.02 25.55
C HIS A 420 10.68 21.87 25.05
N TYR A 421 9.57 22.19 24.38
CA TYR A 421 8.68 21.17 23.85
C TYR A 421 9.28 20.46 22.63
N ALA A 422 10.09 21.13 21.83
CA ALA A 422 10.85 20.50 20.75
C ALA A 422 11.82 19.43 21.28
N ALA A 423 12.56 19.75 22.36
CA ALA A 423 13.45 18.80 23.00
C ALA A 423 12.69 17.59 23.60
N LYS A 424 11.55 17.82 24.27
CA LYS A 424 10.71 16.73 24.80
C LYS A 424 10.19 15.81 23.72
N LEU A 425 9.68 16.35 22.62
CA LEU A 425 9.16 15.56 21.51
C LEU A 425 10.27 14.81 20.77
N ALA A 426 11.46 15.41 20.64
CA ALA A 426 12.62 14.75 20.05
C ALA A 426 13.09 13.56 20.92
N ASP A 427 13.13 13.73 22.24
CA ASP A 427 13.47 12.63 23.18
C ASP A 427 12.41 11.53 23.16
N ALA A 428 11.12 11.90 23.15
CA ALA A 428 10.02 10.94 23.04
C ALA A 428 10.09 10.14 21.73
N LYS A 429 10.37 10.81 20.62
CA LYS A 429 10.55 10.15 19.31
C LYS A 429 11.72 9.17 19.34
N ALA A 430 12.86 9.56 19.88
CA ALA A 430 14.04 8.70 19.99
C ALA A 430 13.77 7.44 20.83
N GLN A 431 13.03 7.56 21.94
CA GLN A 431 12.63 6.40 22.74
C GLN A 431 11.73 5.44 21.96
N ILE A 432 10.75 5.95 21.23
CA ILE A 432 9.85 5.14 20.39
C ILE A 432 10.63 4.43 19.28
N GLU A 433 11.56 5.11 18.62
CA GLU A 433 12.42 4.55 17.58
C GLU A 433 13.30 3.42 18.13
N GLN A 434 13.77 3.55 19.37
CA GLN A 434 14.54 2.49 20.04
C GLN A 434 13.66 1.24 20.29
N VAL A 435 12.40 1.43 20.67
CA VAL A 435 11.44 0.30 20.81
C VAL A 435 11.16 -0.35 19.47
N GLN A 436 10.94 0.44 18.41
CA GLN A 436 10.73 -0.09 17.07
C GLN A 436 11.95 -0.88 16.58
N ALA A 437 13.16 -0.39 16.77
CA ALA A 437 14.38 -1.10 16.43
C ALA A 437 14.52 -2.45 17.16
N GLN A 438 14.05 -2.53 18.43
CA GLN A 438 14.02 -3.80 19.17
C GLN A 438 13.02 -4.79 18.58
N ILE A 439 11.87 -4.32 18.10
CA ILE A 439 10.84 -5.13 17.43
C ILE A 439 11.41 -5.68 16.11
N ASP A 440 12.02 -4.81 15.31
CA ASP A 440 12.58 -5.16 14.00
C ASP A 440 13.71 -6.18 14.15
N GLU A 441 14.63 -5.97 15.09
CA GLU A 441 15.72 -6.91 15.39
C GLU A 441 15.18 -8.27 15.88
N LEU A 442 14.09 -8.25 16.66
CA LEU A 442 13.48 -9.47 17.16
C LEU A 442 12.85 -10.27 16.02
N ASN A 443 12.09 -9.60 15.14
CA ASN A 443 11.49 -10.21 13.96
C ASN A 443 12.56 -10.76 13.00
N GLN A 444 13.60 -9.99 12.73
CA GLN A 444 14.76 -10.44 11.94
C GLN A 444 15.44 -11.66 12.57
N THR A 445 15.63 -11.66 13.90
CA THR A 445 16.24 -12.80 14.61
C THR A 445 15.38 -14.07 14.48
N ILE A 446 14.06 -13.95 14.54
CA ILE A 446 13.11 -15.05 14.36
C ILE A 446 13.22 -15.60 12.93
N GLU A 447 13.18 -14.71 11.93
CA GLU A 447 13.23 -15.09 10.52
C GLU A 447 14.57 -15.74 10.14
N GLU A 448 15.70 -15.14 10.49
CA GLU A 448 17.01 -15.63 10.09
C GLU A 448 17.47 -16.89 10.83
N LYS A 449 17.09 -17.04 12.12
CA LYS A 449 17.64 -18.11 12.97
C LYS A 449 16.67 -19.23 13.28
N LEU A 450 15.37 -19.00 13.21
CA LEU A 450 14.37 -19.99 13.60
C LEU A 450 13.50 -20.45 12.43
N TYR A 451 13.33 -19.65 11.39
CA TYR A 451 12.56 -20.05 10.22
C TYR A 451 13.40 -20.91 9.25
N PRO A 452 12.88 -22.03 8.69
CA PRO A 452 11.59 -22.63 9.00
C PRO A 452 11.64 -23.45 10.32
N PHE A 453 10.60 -23.31 11.16
CA PHE A 453 10.52 -23.87 12.53
C PHE A 453 10.58 -25.39 12.60
N GLU A 454 10.48 -26.09 11.49
CA GLU A 454 10.58 -27.55 11.38
C GLU A 454 11.97 -28.07 11.79
N ASN A 455 13.02 -27.27 11.56
CA ASN A 455 14.42 -27.62 11.77
C ASN A 455 14.95 -27.32 13.18
N ILE A 456 14.11 -26.84 14.09
CA ILE A 456 14.48 -26.46 15.46
C ILE A 456 15.01 -27.63 16.27
N THR A 457 16.20 -27.44 16.87
CA THR A 457 16.96 -28.39 17.66
C THR A 457 17.28 -27.86 19.06
N LEU A 458 17.95 -28.67 19.89
CA LEU A 458 18.44 -28.23 21.20
C LEU A 458 19.50 -27.12 21.14
N ARG A 459 20.16 -26.92 19.98
CA ARG A 459 21.17 -25.86 19.80
C ARG A 459 20.51 -24.49 19.79
N ASP A 460 19.25 -24.41 19.37
CA ASP A 460 18.51 -23.17 19.22
C ASP A 460 17.90 -22.70 20.56
N LYS A 461 18.02 -23.51 21.62
CA LYS A 461 17.46 -23.21 22.94
C LYS A 461 17.83 -21.82 23.46
N LYS A 462 19.10 -21.44 23.35
CA LYS A 462 19.58 -20.15 23.83
C LYS A 462 18.89 -19.00 23.07
N THR A 463 18.84 -19.06 21.75
CA THR A 463 18.18 -18.06 20.89
C THR A 463 16.69 -17.96 21.20
N ILE A 464 16.01 -19.09 21.36
CA ILE A 464 14.58 -19.14 21.70
C ILE A 464 14.34 -18.49 23.07
N ASP A 465 15.16 -18.82 24.08
CA ASP A 465 15.02 -18.23 25.42
C ASP A 465 15.28 -16.72 25.42
N GLU A 466 16.27 -16.24 24.66
CA GLU A 466 16.56 -14.81 24.47
C GLU A 466 15.39 -14.08 23.79
N ILE A 467 14.79 -14.66 22.75
CA ILE A 467 13.61 -14.10 22.08
C ILE A 467 12.44 -14.00 23.04
N VAL A 468 12.16 -15.05 23.83
CA VAL A 468 11.06 -15.06 24.79
C VAL A 468 11.26 -14.00 25.88
N GLU A 469 12.47 -13.81 26.40
CA GLU A 469 12.74 -12.78 27.40
C GLU A 469 12.62 -11.36 26.82
N ARG A 470 13.12 -11.13 25.61
CA ARG A 470 12.96 -9.85 24.92
C ARG A 470 11.50 -9.53 24.62
N TYR A 471 10.73 -10.51 24.15
CA TYR A 471 9.28 -10.39 23.95
C TYR A 471 8.54 -9.97 25.23
N LYS A 472 8.87 -10.61 26.36
CA LYS A 472 8.24 -10.28 27.65
C LYS A 472 8.55 -8.86 28.13
N ALA A 473 9.71 -8.30 27.74
CA ALA A 473 10.12 -6.94 28.08
C ALA A 473 9.37 -5.86 27.30
N LEU A 474 8.78 -6.22 26.15
CA LEU A 474 7.93 -5.32 25.35
C LEU A 474 6.59 -5.06 26.04
N SER A 475 5.96 -3.92 25.72
CA SER A 475 4.58 -3.62 26.09
C SER A 475 3.60 -4.59 25.45
N GLU A 476 2.38 -4.67 25.95
CA GLU A 476 1.32 -5.48 25.34
C GLU A 476 1.07 -5.08 23.90
N TYR A 477 0.98 -3.78 23.63
CA TYR A 477 0.83 -3.21 22.30
C TYR A 477 1.98 -3.59 21.34
N ASP A 478 3.23 -3.52 21.79
CA ASP A 478 4.41 -3.83 20.98
C ASP A 478 4.58 -5.33 20.74
N ARG A 479 4.10 -6.18 21.64
CA ARG A 479 4.11 -7.64 21.48
C ARG A 479 3.30 -8.12 20.30
N GLU A 480 2.21 -7.43 19.96
CA GLU A 480 1.37 -7.77 18.80
C GLU A 480 2.11 -7.59 17.46
N LYS A 481 3.22 -6.85 17.45
CA LYS A 481 4.06 -6.60 16.28
C LYS A 481 5.14 -7.67 16.05
N ILE A 482 5.27 -8.64 16.96
CA ILE A 482 6.23 -9.73 16.82
C ILE A 482 5.64 -10.83 15.95
N LEU A 483 6.25 -11.04 14.80
CA LEU A 483 5.83 -12.04 13.83
C LEU A 483 6.19 -13.45 14.31
N HIS A 484 5.35 -14.44 14.02
CA HIS A 484 5.58 -15.86 14.31
C HIS A 484 5.85 -16.21 15.78
N TYR A 485 5.48 -15.36 16.74
CA TYR A 485 5.77 -15.62 18.16
C TYR A 485 5.10 -16.90 18.68
N GLU A 486 3.92 -17.25 18.18
CA GLU A 486 3.27 -18.53 18.56
C GLU A 486 4.13 -19.75 18.18
N ASP A 487 4.81 -19.68 17.03
CA ASP A 487 5.68 -20.77 16.57
C ASP A 487 6.99 -20.82 17.37
N VAL A 488 7.48 -19.67 17.84
CA VAL A 488 8.57 -19.61 18.83
C VAL A 488 8.18 -20.30 20.12
N VAL A 489 6.97 -20.07 20.65
CA VAL A 489 6.46 -20.70 21.89
C VAL A 489 6.30 -22.22 21.70
N LYS A 490 5.78 -22.67 20.56
CA LYS A 490 5.70 -24.12 20.22
C LYS A 490 7.10 -24.73 20.18
N SER A 491 8.04 -24.05 19.54
CA SER A 491 9.45 -24.48 19.45
C SER A 491 10.11 -24.56 20.80
N LYS A 492 9.89 -23.56 21.68
CA LYS A 492 10.36 -23.59 23.07
C LYS A 492 9.85 -24.82 23.80
N THR A 493 8.56 -25.09 23.71
CA THR A 493 7.94 -26.25 24.36
C THR A 493 8.55 -27.55 23.88
N LYS A 494 8.77 -27.72 22.57
CA LYS A 494 9.43 -28.89 21.96
C LYS A 494 10.86 -29.08 22.50
N VAL A 495 11.66 -28.01 22.52
CA VAL A 495 13.05 -28.02 22.98
C VAL A 495 13.13 -28.33 24.48
N ASP A 496 12.32 -27.68 25.32
CA ASP A 496 12.31 -27.90 26.76
C ASP A 496 11.86 -29.33 27.13
N ASN A 497 10.86 -29.89 26.44
CA ASN A 497 10.42 -31.27 26.62
C ASN A 497 11.51 -32.27 26.20
N THR A 498 12.19 -32.02 25.08
CA THR A 498 13.30 -32.85 24.62
C THR A 498 14.45 -32.84 25.63
N LEU A 499 14.81 -31.68 26.15
CA LEU A 499 15.84 -31.55 27.18
C LEU A 499 15.47 -32.29 28.47
N ARG A 500 14.21 -32.15 28.93
CA ARG A 500 13.69 -32.92 30.10
C ARG A 500 13.79 -34.41 29.89
N ALA A 501 13.38 -34.90 28.72
CA ALA A 501 13.47 -36.34 28.38
C ALA A 501 14.92 -36.86 28.43
N ILE A 502 15.88 -36.09 27.88
CA ILE A 502 17.30 -36.42 27.92
C ILE A 502 17.82 -36.48 29.38
N LEU A 503 17.48 -35.48 30.18
CA LEU A 503 17.90 -35.40 31.59
C LEU A 503 17.33 -36.59 32.40
N ILE A 504 16.06 -36.96 32.16
CA ILE A 504 15.44 -38.13 32.79
C ILE A 504 16.17 -39.42 32.34
N ALA A 505 16.47 -39.57 31.05
CA ALA A 505 17.19 -40.75 30.52
C ALA A 505 18.60 -40.86 31.13
N ILE A 506 19.33 -39.75 31.24
CA ILE A 506 20.65 -39.70 31.91
C ILE A 506 20.50 -40.09 33.40
N GLY A 507 19.51 -39.53 34.10
CA GLY A 507 19.23 -39.87 35.50
C GLY A 507 18.94 -41.36 35.70
N LEU A 508 18.09 -41.93 34.84
CA LEU A 508 17.80 -43.37 34.88
C LEU A 508 19.03 -44.23 34.58
N THR A 509 19.86 -43.83 33.62
CA THR A 509 21.10 -44.52 33.26
C THR A 509 22.09 -44.52 34.44
N LEU A 510 22.29 -43.38 35.06
CA LEU A 510 23.15 -43.23 36.27
C LEU A 510 22.60 -44.05 37.45
N PHE A 511 21.28 -44.03 37.65
CA PHE A 511 20.65 -44.87 38.71
C PHE A 511 20.84 -46.36 38.45
N CYS A 512 20.62 -46.82 37.22
CA CYS A 512 20.88 -48.23 36.84
C CYS A 512 22.35 -48.62 37.02
N ALA A 513 23.28 -47.75 36.63
CA ALA A 513 24.71 -47.95 36.83
C ALA A 513 25.06 -48.05 38.32
N LEU A 514 24.49 -47.20 39.18
CA LEU A 514 24.67 -47.26 40.62
C LEU A 514 24.13 -48.56 41.23
N LEU A 515 22.93 -49.00 40.80
CA LEU A 515 22.35 -50.28 41.23
C LEU A 515 23.25 -51.45 40.80
N ALA A 516 23.78 -51.44 39.58
CA ALA A 516 24.71 -52.47 39.12
C ALA A 516 25.98 -52.51 39.95
N LEU A 517 26.57 -51.35 40.29
CA LEU A 517 27.74 -51.25 41.15
C LEU A 517 27.46 -51.84 42.58
N ILE A 518 26.29 -51.49 43.16
CA ILE A 518 25.87 -52.05 44.45
C ILE A 518 25.71 -53.56 44.37
N LEU A 519 25.12 -54.08 43.29
CA LEU A 519 24.92 -55.51 43.07
C LEU A 519 26.27 -56.23 42.91
N VAL A 520 27.16 -55.67 42.09
CA VAL A 520 28.53 -56.21 41.96
C VAL A 520 29.27 -56.20 43.28
N HIS A 521 29.16 -55.11 44.06
CA HIS A 521 29.77 -55.04 45.38
C HIS A 521 29.19 -56.10 46.33
N ARG A 522 27.87 -56.29 46.36
CA ARG A 522 27.21 -57.36 47.16
C ARG A 522 27.62 -58.74 46.72
N ILE A 523 27.75 -59.02 45.44
CA ILE A 523 28.21 -60.31 44.89
C ILE A 523 29.67 -60.53 45.33
N LYS A 524 30.58 -59.54 45.18
CA LYS A 524 31.96 -59.66 45.60
C LYS A 524 32.08 -59.89 47.12
N LYS A 525 31.27 -59.18 47.92
CA LYS A 525 31.24 -59.38 49.39
C LYS A 525 30.73 -60.77 49.79
N ARG A 526 29.70 -61.28 49.09
CA ARG A 526 29.18 -62.65 49.30
C ARG A 526 30.20 -63.69 48.88
N ARG A 527 30.92 -63.46 47.76
CA ARG A 527 31.96 -64.36 47.30
C ARG A 527 33.14 -64.48 48.28
N HIS A 528 33.59 -63.31 48.75
CA HIS A 528 34.66 -63.23 49.75
C HIS A 528 34.26 -63.83 51.09
N ARG A 529 33.02 -63.68 51.54
CA ARG A 529 32.48 -64.34 52.73
C ARG A 529 32.45 -65.86 52.56
N ARG A 530 32.05 -66.38 51.41
CA ARG A 530 32.01 -67.78 51.07
C ARG A 530 33.42 -68.42 50.97
N GLU A 531 34.38 -67.64 50.42
CA GLU A 531 35.80 -68.02 50.39
C GLU A 531 36.39 -68.09 51.79
N ASN A 532 36.05 -67.16 52.66
CA ASN A 532 36.49 -67.18 54.08
C ASN A 532 35.81 -68.37 54.85
N GLU A 533 34.52 -68.65 54.61
CA GLU A 533 33.81 -69.79 55.22
C GLU A 533 34.40 -71.08 54.72
N LEU A 534 34.74 -71.24 53.46
CA LEU A 534 35.41 -72.40 52.92
C LEU A 534 36.85 -72.55 53.44
N ALA A 535 37.59 -71.47 53.61
CA ALA A 535 38.92 -71.49 54.19
C ALA A 535 38.89 -71.88 55.70
N ALA A 536 37.89 -71.39 56.43
CA ALA A 536 37.67 -71.79 57.84
C ALA A 536 37.29 -73.28 57.98
N LEU A 537 36.42 -73.79 57.09
CA LEU A 537 36.09 -75.23 57.03
C LEU A 537 37.32 -76.08 56.65
N ALA A 538 38.11 -75.65 55.66
CA ALA A 538 39.37 -76.35 55.30
C ALA A 538 40.38 -76.40 56.44
N ALA A 539 40.48 -75.34 57.23
CA ALA A 539 41.33 -75.31 58.44
C ALA A 539 40.83 -76.23 59.53
N GLN A 540 39.49 -76.35 59.71
CA GLN A 540 38.91 -77.34 60.63
C GLN A 540 39.18 -78.82 60.24
N TYR A 541 39.17 -79.09 58.94
CA TYR A 541 39.46 -80.45 58.45
C TYR A 541 40.97 -80.81 58.54
N GLN A 542 41.88 -79.81 58.58
CA GLN A 542 43.32 -80.04 58.78
C GLN A 542 43.66 -80.31 60.26
N ASP A 543 42.90 -79.74 61.18
CA ASP A 543 43.08 -80.01 62.64
C ASP A 543 42.52 -81.36 63.07
N GLU A 544 41.60 -81.98 62.29
CA GLU A 544 41.08 -83.33 62.55
C GLU A 544 41.94 -84.51 62.00
N ASP A 545 42.93 -84.26 61.11
CA ASP A 545 43.85 -85.24 60.57
C ASP A 545 45.17 -85.30 61.34
N ASP A 546 45.42 -84.42 62.36
CA ASP A 546 46.62 -84.35 63.16
C ASP A 546 46.43 -84.87 64.63
N ASP A 547 45.23 -85.47 65.00
CA ASP A 547 44.98 -86.20 66.23
C ASP A 547 44.80 -87.72 65.90
#